data_8cf0c897deb023b6907a6bd344fc59a8
#
_entry.id   8cf0c897deb023b6907a6bd344fc59a8
#
_cell.length_a   1.000
_cell.length_b   1.000
_cell.length_c   1.000
_cell.angle_alpha   90.00
_cell.angle_beta   90.00
_cell.angle_gamma   90.00
#
_symmetry.space_group_name_H-M   'P 1'
#
loop_
_entity.id
_entity.type
_entity.pdbx_description
1 polymer ?
#
loop_
_entity_poly.entity_id
_entity_poly.type
_entity_poly.pdbx_seq_one_letter_code
_entity_poly.pdbx_strand_id
1 'polypeptide(L)'
;DIKGPGKAVGPSFDETPLKDSLGATLQELQLDGDVNARLHLDIPLNGELVTAKGEVTLRNNSLFIKPLDSTLKNLSGKFSFINSDLQSEPLTASWFNQPLNVDFSTKEGAKAYQVAVNLNGNWQPAKTGVLPEAVNEALSGSVAWDGKVGIDLPYHAGATYNVELNGDLKNVSSHLPSPLAKPAGEPLAVNVK
;
A
#
# COMPACT_ATOMS: atom_id res chain seq x y z
N ASP A 1 -17.71 -12.26 14.56
CA ASP A 1 -16.34 -12.47 14.09
C ASP A 1 -16.38 -13.35 12.84
N ILE A 2 -15.72 -12.92 11.79
CA ILE A 2 -15.65 -13.62 10.52
C ILE A 2 -14.18 -13.98 10.29
N LYS A 3 -13.94 -15.26 9.90
CA LYS A 3 -12.62 -15.72 9.46
C LYS A 3 -12.77 -16.29 8.06
N GLY A 4 -11.86 -15.94 7.18
CA GLY A 4 -11.88 -16.47 5.82
C GLY A 4 -10.62 -16.14 5.04
N PRO A 5 -10.44 -16.75 3.86
CA PRO A 5 -9.32 -16.45 3.00
C PRO A 5 -9.44 -15.04 2.40
N GLY A 6 -8.35 -14.29 2.42
CA GLY A 6 -8.28 -12.93 1.87
C GLY A 6 -8.72 -12.85 0.40
N LYS A 7 -8.45 -13.90 -0.38
CA LYS A 7 -8.90 -14.01 -1.78
C LYS A 7 -10.42 -13.94 -1.98
N ALA A 8 -11.20 -14.28 -0.97
CA ALA A 8 -12.65 -14.22 -1.05
C ALA A 8 -13.21 -12.81 -0.81
N VAL A 9 -12.40 -11.88 -0.33
CA VAL A 9 -12.85 -10.52 0.02
C VAL A 9 -13.26 -9.74 -1.24
N GLY A 10 -12.43 -9.71 -2.28
CA GLY A 10 -12.74 -9.00 -3.52
C GLY A 10 -14.05 -9.45 -4.18
N PRO A 11 -14.19 -10.75 -4.51
CA PRO A 11 -15.41 -11.28 -5.13
C PRO A 11 -16.70 -11.07 -4.32
N SER A 12 -16.59 -10.88 -3.00
CA SER A 12 -17.77 -10.61 -2.16
C SER A 12 -18.44 -9.28 -2.47
N PHE A 13 -17.76 -8.38 -3.16
CA PHE A 13 -18.30 -7.07 -3.54
C PHE A 13 -18.91 -7.02 -4.95
N ASP A 14 -18.72 -8.08 -5.77
CA ASP A 14 -19.14 -8.09 -7.19
C ASP A 14 -20.67 -7.96 -7.37
N GLU A 15 -21.45 -8.37 -6.38
CA GLU A 15 -22.91 -8.28 -6.37
C GLU A 15 -23.45 -7.19 -5.44
N THR A 16 -22.58 -6.29 -4.97
CA THR A 16 -22.95 -5.21 -4.05
C THR A 16 -22.89 -3.84 -4.73
N PRO A 17 -23.52 -2.80 -4.17
CA PRO A 17 -23.37 -1.42 -4.65
C PRO A 17 -21.93 -0.90 -4.60
N LEU A 18 -21.02 -1.58 -3.88
CA LEU A 18 -19.60 -1.22 -3.73
C LEU A 18 -18.72 -1.80 -4.85
N LYS A 19 -19.29 -2.49 -5.84
CA LYS A 19 -18.55 -3.12 -6.95
C LYS A 19 -17.65 -2.13 -7.70
N ASP A 20 -18.20 -0.96 -8.03
CA ASP A 20 -17.50 0.05 -8.85
C ASP A 20 -16.56 0.95 -8.03
N SER A 21 -16.54 0.80 -6.71
CA SER A 21 -15.67 1.54 -5.79
C SER A 21 -14.64 0.60 -5.14
N LEU A 22 -14.95 0.09 -3.98
CA LEU A 22 -14.08 -0.81 -3.21
C LEU A 22 -13.83 -2.13 -3.97
N GLY A 23 -14.82 -2.69 -4.63
CA GLY A 23 -14.69 -3.92 -5.43
C GLY A 23 -13.67 -3.76 -6.55
N ALA A 24 -13.73 -2.68 -7.32
CA ALA A 24 -12.77 -2.39 -8.39
C ALA A 24 -11.33 -2.24 -7.85
N THR A 25 -11.16 -1.58 -6.69
CA THR A 25 -9.86 -1.47 -6.04
C THR A 25 -9.31 -2.85 -5.64
N LEU A 26 -10.16 -3.72 -5.08
CA LEU A 26 -9.77 -5.06 -4.63
C LEU A 26 -9.50 -6.05 -5.80
N GLN A 27 -9.95 -5.75 -7.01
CA GLN A 27 -9.59 -6.52 -8.20
C GLN A 27 -8.13 -6.26 -8.63
N GLU A 28 -7.61 -5.07 -8.35
CA GLU A 28 -6.20 -4.71 -8.62
C GLU A 28 -5.26 -5.10 -7.47
N LEU A 29 -5.83 -5.38 -6.28
CA LEU A 29 -5.11 -5.74 -5.06
C LEU A 29 -5.53 -7.14 -4.61
N GLN A 30 -4.68 -8.13 -4.82
CA GLN A 30 -4.99 -9.52 -4.46
C GLN A 30 -4.39 -9.86 -3.10
N LEU A 31 -5.24 -9.89 -2.09
CA LEU A 31 -4.85 -10.28 -0.74
C LEU A 31 -4.85 -11.81 -0.61
N ASP A 32 -3.74 -12.37 -0.14
CA ASP A 32 -3.58 -13.80 0.17
C ASP A 32 -3.30 -14.00 1.66
N GLY A 33 -3.68 -15.18 2.16
CA GLY A 33 -3.65 -15.52 3.59
C GLY A 33 -4.98 -15.30 4.28
N ASP A 34 -5.09 -15.76 5.53
CA ASP A 34 -6.31 -15.65 6.30
C ASP A 34 -6.49 -14.24 6.87
N VAL A 35 -7.73 -13.76 6.86
CA VAL A 35 -8.14 -12.51 7.48
C VAL A 35 -9.12 -12.77 8.61
N ASN A 36 -9.01 -11.97 9.67
CA ASN A 36 -9.99 -11.95 10.75
C ASN A 36 -10.71 -10.61 10.73
N ALA A 37 -12.03 -10.64 10.63
CA ALA A 37 -12.84 -9.44 10.61
C ALA A 37 -13.91 -9.46 11.71
N ARG A 38 -14.20 -8.29 12.26
CA ARG A 38 -15.39 -8.02 13.07
C ARG A 38 -16.30 -7.11 12.27
N LEU A 39 -17.55 -7.48 12.15
CA LEU A 39 -18.56 -6.70 11.45
C LEU A 39 -19.67 -6.35 12.42
N HIS A 40 -20.10 -5.11 12.39
CA HIS A 40 -21.28 -4.61 13.04
C HIS A 40 -22.18 -3.95 11.98
N LEU A 41 -23.44 -4.41 11.93
CA LEU A 41 -24.46 -3.85 11.05
C LEU A 41 -25.47 -3.07 11.90
N ASP A 42 -25.71 -1.83 11.55
CA ASP A 42 -26.78 -1.00 12.07
C ASP A 42 -27.88 -0.89 11.02
N ILE A 43 -29.03 -1.49 11.33
CA ILE A 43 -30.16 -1.63 10.40
C ILE A 43 -31.34 -0.82 10.97
N PRO A 44 -31.51 0.43 10.52
CA PRO A 44 -32.62 1.26 10.95
C PRO A 44 -33.96 0.69 10.44
N LEU A 45 -34.96 0.60 11.34
CA LEU A 45 -36.30 0.12 11.01
C LEU A 45 -37.20 1.19 10.36
N ASN A 46 -36.69 2.42 10.25
CA ASN A 46 -37.41 3.58 9.69
C ASN A 46 -37.13 3.84 8.20
N GLY A 47 -36.40 2.92 7.52
CA GLY A 47 -36.08 3.02 6.10
C GLY A 47 -34.85 3.85 5.77
N GLU A 48 -34.07 4.29 6.78
CA GLU A 48 -32.75 4.87 6.59
C GLU A 48 -31.75 3.83 6.09
N LEU A 49 -30.59 4.29 5.58
CA LEU A 49 -29.57 3.40 5.01
C LEU A 49 -28.90 2.56 6.11
N VAL A 50 -28.66 1.30 5.79
CA VAL A 50 -27.88 0.39 6.65
C VAL A 50 -26.44 0.89 6.73
N THR A 51 -25.89 0.93 7.94
CA THR A 51 -24.48 1.23 8.17
C THR A 51 -23.73 -0.04 8.53
N ALA A 52 -22.67 -0.34 7.78
CA ALA A 52 -21.73 -1.42 8.08
C ALA A 52 -20.42 -0.82 8.60
N LYS A 53 -19.98 -1.25 9.79
CA LYS A 53 -18.68 -0.85 10.35
C LYS A 53 -17.95 -2.05 10.93
N GLY A 54 -16.65 -2.00 10.90
CA GLY A 54 -15.86 -3.11 11.43
C GLY A 54 -14.37 -2.88 11.44
N GLU A 55 -13.67 -3.91 11.86
CA GLU A 55 -12.21 -3.97 11.94
C GLU A 55 -11.73 -5.26 11.27
N VAL A 56 -10.66 -5.15 10.50
CA VAL A 56 -9.97 -6.28 9.88
C VAL A 56 -8.55 -6.36 10.45
N THR A 57 -8.14 -7.56 10.83
CA THR A 57 -6.79 -7.87 11.31
C THR A 57 -6.08 -8.73 10.28
N LEU A 58 -4.90 -8.27 9.87
CA LEU A 58 -3.98 -8.96 8.97
C LEU A 58 -2.82 -9.55 9.79
N ARG A 59 -2.37 -10.77 9.42
CA ARG A 59 -1.25 -11.46 10.08
C ARG A 59 -0.44 -12.22 9.05
N ASN A 60 0.72 -11.66 8.71
CA ASN A 60 1.63 -12.25 7.71
C ASN A 60 0.97 -12.52 6.34
N ASN A 61 0.00 -11.71 5.97
CA ASN A 61 -0.64 -11.78 4.67
C ASN A 61 0.34 -11.36 3.56
N SER A 62 0.03 -11.70 2.33
CA SER A 62 0.67 -11.12 1.15
C SER A 62 -0.36 -10.35 0.32
N LEU A 63 0.08 -9.25 -0.27
CA LEU A 63 -0.73 -8.39 -1.12
C LEU A 63 -0.05 -8.22 -2.47
N PHE A 64 -0.58 -8.86 -3.50
CA PHE A 64 -0.12 -8.66 -4.87
C PHE A 64 -0.77 -7.40 -5.45
N ILE A 65 0.05 -6.49 -5.95
CA ILE A 65 -0.33 -5.21 -6.55
C ILE A 65 -0.19 -5.37 -8.07
N LYS A 66 -1.29 -5.68 -8.74
CA LYS A 66 -1.31 -6.01 -10.16
C LYS A 66 -0.70 -4.92 -11.07
N PRO A 67 -0.99 -3.60 -10.90
CA PRO A 67 -0.38 -2.56 -11.73
C PRO A 67 1.13 -2.46 -11.60
N LEU A 68 1.72 -2.93 -10.50
CA LEU A 68 3.17 -2.90 -10.25
C LEU A 68 3.83 -4.26 -10.49
N ASP A 69 3.06 -5.29 -10.81
CA ASP A 69 3.52 -6.69 -10.88
C ASP A 69 4.41 -7.07 -9.69
N SER A 70 4.00 -6.67 -8.50
CA SER A 70 4.82 -6.77 -7.29
C SER A 70 4.00 -7.17 -6.07
N THR A 71 4.65 -7.84 -5.12
CA THR A 71 4.00 -8.36 -3.91
C THR A 71 4.61 -7.77 -2.64
N LEU A 72 3.77 -7.17 -1.82
CA LEU A 72 4.08 -6.93 -0.41
C LEU A 72 3.94 -8.26 0.35
N LYS A 73 4.94 -8.60 1.15
CA LYS A 73 4.96 -9.81 2.00
C LYS A 73 4.89 -9.42 3.48
N ASN A 74 4.49 -10.40 4.32
CA ASN A 74 4.43 -10.25 5.78
C ASN A 74 3.56 -9.06 6.23
N LEU A 75 2.52 -8.74 5.45
CA LEU A 75 1.61 -7.63 5.75
C LEU A 75 0.85 -7.94 7.03
N SER A 76 1.02 -7.10 8.04
CA SER A 76 0.44 -7.29 9.37
C SER A 76 -0.01 -5.97 9.96
N GLY A 77 -1.12 -6.01 10.72
CA GLY A 77 -1.71 -4.85 11.39
C GLY A 77 -3.22 -4.85 11.27
N LYS A 78 -3.84 -3.69 11.39
CA LYS A 78 -5.29 -3.54 11.41
C LYS A 78 -5.76 -2.36 10.57
N PHE A 79 -6.96 -2.49 10.05
CA PHE A 79 -7.70 -1.38 9.49
C PHE A 79 -9.18 -1.47 9.89
N SER A 80 -9.82 -0.33 9.98
CA SER A 80 -11.25 -0.21 10.21
C SER A 80 -11.96 0.25 8.94
N PHE A 81 -13.27 0.05 8.90
CA PHE A 81 -14.11 0.55 7.83
C PHE A 81 -15.47 1.03 8.36
N ILE A 82 -16.02 2.00 7.67
CA ILE A 82 -17.41 2.44 7.78
C ILE A 82 -17.96 2.52 6.37
N ASN A 83 -18.86 1.60 6.02
CA ASN A 83 -19.31 1.36 4.65
C ASN A 83 -18.11 1.12 3.71
N SER A 84 -17.89 1.99 2.73
CA SER A 84 -16.78 1.95 1.77
C SER A 84 -15.53 2.69 2.23
N ASP A 85 -15.63 3.53 3.26
CA ASP A 85 -14.49 4.29 3.78
C ASP A 85 -13.62 3.42 4.69
N LEU A 86 -12.36 3.24 4.33
CA LEU A 86 -11.39 2.45 5.07
C LEU A 86 -10.33 3.37 5.70
N GLN A 87 -9.83 2.97 6.86
CA GLN A 87 -8.72 3.65 7.53
C GLN A 87 -7.83 2.61 8.22
N SER A 88 -6.55 2.56 7.86
CA SER A 88 -5.61 1.70 8.56
C SER A 88 -4.94 2.40 9.75
N GLU A 89 -4.56 1.59 10.73
CA GLU A 89 -3.42 1.88 11.60
C GLU A 89 -2.12 1.69 10.79
N PRO A 90 -0.95 2.10 11.31
CA PRO A 90 0.31 1.75 10.67
C PRO A 90 0.47 0.23 10.55
N LEU A 91 0.56 -0.26 9.32
CA LEU A 91 0.79 -1.65 8.99
C LEU A 91 2.28 -1.86 8.76
N THR A 92 2.77 -3.06 9.07
CA THR A 92 4.12 -3.49 8.72
C THR A 92 4.08 -4.47 7.56
N ALA A 93 5.05 -4.38 6.66
CA ALA A 93 5.21 -5.28 5.54
C ALA A 93 6.70 -5.41 5.17
N SER A 94 6.98 -6.24 4.17
CA SER A 94 8.26 -6.22 3.46
C SER A 94 8.02 -6.11 1.96
N TRP A 95 8.84 -5.27 1.31
CA TRP A 95 8.82 -5.08 -0.14
C TRP A 95 10.27 -5.09 -0.65
N PHE A 96 10.53 -5.75 -1.75
CA PHE A 96 11.90 -5.97 -2.25
C PHE A 96 12.87 -6.46 -1.16
N ASN A 97 12.41 -7.39 -0.31
CA ASN A 97 13.14 -7.94 0.85
C ASN A 97 13.57 -6.90 1.91
N GLN A 98 12.97 -5.72 1.91
CA GLN A 98 13.23 -4.64 2.86
C GLN A 98 11.98 -4.33 3.70
N PRO A 99 12.15 -3.90 4.96
CA PRO A 99 11.01 -3.54 5.81
C PRO A 99 10.30 -2.29 5.29
N LEU A 100 8.99 -2.27 5.41
CA LEU A 100 8.12 -1.19 4.98
C LEU A 100 7.03 -0.96 6.01
N ASN A 101 6.77 0.31 6.33
CA ASN A 101 5.55 0.72 7.01
C ASN A 101 4.59 1.31 5.98
N VAL A 102 3.33 0.99 6.12
CA VAL A 102 2.25 1.42 5.23
C VAL A 102 1.08 1.89 6.07
N ASP A 103 0.51 3.00 5.75
CA ASP A 103 -0.85 3.33 6.17
C ASP A 103 -1.67 3.79 4.96
N PHE A 104 -2.97 3.58 5.03
CA PHE A 104 -3.87 3.98 3.96
C PHE A 104 -5.20 4.47 4.50
N SER A 105 -5.83 5.32 3.72
CA SER A 105 -7.22 5.71 3.88
C SER A 105 -7.92 5.72 2.54
N THR A 106 -9.22 5.46 2.58
CA THR A 106 -10.05 5.59 1.39
C THR A 106 -11.25 6.47 1.68
N LYS A 107 -11.79 7.08 0.65
CA LYS A 107 -12.96 7.94 0.75
C LYS A 107 -13.86 7.77 -0.45
N GLU A 108 -15.11 7.44 -0.21
CA GLU A 108 -16.13 7.47 -1.24
C GLU A 108 -16.62 8.89 -1.44
N GLY A 109 -16.47 9.41 -2.66
CA GLY A 109 -16.93 10.72 -3.08
C GLY A 109 -18.08 10.61 -4.09
N ALA A 110 -18.72 11.74 -4.38
CA ALA A 110 -19.85 11.78 -5.33
C ALA A 110 -19.45 11.41 -6.78
N LYS A 111 -18.19 11.53 -7.17
CA LYS A 111 -17.70 11.33 -8.54
C LYS A 111 -16.58 10.32 -8.67
N ALA A 112 -15.90 10.02 -7.58
CA ALA A 112 -14.75 9.14 -7.54
C ALA A 112 -14.59 8.49 -6.18
N TYR A 113 -14.03 7.29 -6.16
CA TYR A 113 -13.47 6.66 -4.97
C TYR A 113 -11.99 7.04 -4.87
N GLN A 114 -11.57 7.52 -3.72
CA GLN A 114 -10.22 8.03 -3.51
C GLN A 114 -9.46 7.13 -2.55
N VAL A 115 -8.21 6.84 -2.88
CA VAL A 115 -7.29 6.07 -2.03
C VAL A 115 -6.04 6.90 -1.79
N ALA A 116 -5.67 7.07 -0.54
CA ALA A 116 -4.42 7.68 -0.13
C ALA A 116 -3.58 6.65 0.62
N VAL A 117 -2.33 6.47 0.21
CA VAL A 117 -1.38 5.55 0.82
C VAL A 117 -0.11 6.30 1.19
N ASN A 118 0.32 6.16 2.44
CA ASN A 118 1.63 6.63 2.89
C ASN A 118 2.55 5.42 3.11
N LEU A 119 3.78 5.57 2.70
CA LEU A 119 4.81 4.54 2.74
C LEU A 119 6.05 5.13 3.41
N ASN A 120 6.75 4.36 4.23
CA ASN A 120 8.07 4.76 4.68
C ASN A 120 8.94 3.54 4.99
N GLY A 121 10.24 3.71 4.86
CA GLY A 121 11.20 2.67 5.14
C GLY A 121 12.62 3.20 5.30
N ASN A 122 13.48 2.34 5.81
CA ASN A 122 14.91 2.57 5.80
C ASN A 122 15.58 1.38 5.10
N TRP A 123 15.93 1.59 3.83
CA TRP A 123 16.35 0.51 2.94
C TRP A 123 17.82 0.56 2.60
N GLN A 124 18.40 -0.62 2.40
CA GLN A 124 19.71 -0.78 1.83
C GLN A 124 19.56 -1.03 0.31
N PRO A 125 19.88 -0.07 -0.56
CA PRO A 125 19.64 -0.20 -2.01
C PRO A 125 20.27 -1.47 -2.61
N ALA A 126 21.47 -1.81 -2.13
CA ALA A 126 22.19 -3.02 -2.55
C ALA A 126 21.46 -4.34 -2.22
N LYS A 127 20.48 -4.35 -1.31
CA LYS A 127 19.76 -5.55 -0.89
C LYS A 127 18.35 -5.67 -1.44
N THR A 128 17.92 -4.73 -2.26
CA THR A 128 16.56 -4.74 -2.83
C THR A 128 16.36 -5.81 -3.90
N GLY A 129 17.43 -6.25 -4.55
CA GLY A 129 17.40 -7.20 -5.65
C GLY A 129 16.86 -6.62 -6.98
N VAL A 130 16.62 -5.32 -7.03
CA VAL A 130 16.14 -4.62 -8.26
C VAL A 130 17.27 -4.08 -9.12
N LEU A 131 18.45 -3.86 -8.54
CA LEU A 131 19.60 -3.30 -9.25
C LEU A 131 20.48 -4.42 -9.82
N PRO A 132 21.18 -4.17 -10.94
CA PRO A 132 22.19 -5.11 -11.46
C PRO A 132 23.27 -5.41 -10.41
N GLU A 133 23.83 -6.61 -10.41
CA GLU A 133 24.81 -7.07 -9.44
C GLU A 133 26.03 -6.14 -9.32
N ALA A 134 26.59 -5.69 -10.45
CA ALA A 134 27.71 -4.76 -10.47
C ALA A 134 27.41 -3.40 -9.79
N VAL A 135 26.15 -2.97 -9.82
CA VAL A 135 25.69 -1.75 -9.11
C VAL A 135 25.52 -2.05 -7.63
N ASN A 136 24.95 -3.20 -7.28
CA ASN A 136 24.79 -3.63 -5.87
C ASN A 136 26.13 -3.72 -5.14
N GLU A 137 27.17 -4.27 -5.79
CA GLU A 137 28.52 -4.37 -5.23
C GLU A 137 29.18 -3.01 -5.00
N ALA A 138 28.83 -2.03 -5.83
CA ALA A 138 29.37 -0.68 -5.72
C ALA A 138 28.65 0.21 -4.72
N LEU A 139 27.48 -0.22 -4.19
CA LEU A 139 26.67 0.56 -3.26
C LEU A 139 26.79 0.02 -1.83
N SER A 140 26.84 0.91 -0.87
CA SER A 140 26.70 0.54 0.54
C SER A 140 25.94 1.61 1.33
N GLY A 141 25.49 1.25 2.55
CA GLY A 141 24.70 2.14 3.41
C GLY A 141 23.19 1.96 3.25
N SER A 142 22.44 2.88 3.85
CA SER A 142 20.97 2.84 3.85
C SER A 142 20.37 4.21 3.56
N VAL A 143 19.16 4.22 3.02
CA VAL A 143 18.36 5.41 2.75
C VAL A 143 17.05 5.33 3.53
N ALA A 144 16.81 6.35 4.36
CA ALA A 144 15.47 6.60 4.89
C ALA A 144 14.66 7.34 3.82
N TRP A 145 13.48 6.83 3.53
CA TRP A 145 12.62 7.38 2.50
C TRP A 145 11.15 7.37 2.94
N ASP A 146 10.38 8.26 2.38
CA ASP A 146 8.93 8.30 2.48
C ASP A 146 8.29 8.41 1.10
N GLY A 147 7.08 7.92 0.99
CA GLY A 147 6.30 7.95 -0.23
C GLY A 147 4.83 8.23 0.04
N LYS A 148 4.19 8.89 -0.91
CA LYS A 148 2.75 9.11 -0.93
C LYS A 148 2.20 8.65 -2.27
N VAL A 149 1.13 7.89 -2.24
CA VAL A 149 0.41 7.47 -3.44
C VAL A 149 -1.05 7.88 -3.29
N GLY A 150 -1.49 8.75 -4.19
CA GLY A 150 -2.90 9.10 -4.34
C GLY A 150 -3.46 8.39 -5.56
N ILE A 151 -4.63 7.76 -5.41
CA ILE A 151 -5.34 7.11 -6.50
C ILE A 151 -6.76 7.66 -6.53
N ASP A 152 -7.14 8.25 -7.65
CA ASP A 152 -8.52 8.63 -7.91
C ASP A 152 -9.12 7.63 -8.89
N LEU A 153 -10.25 7.04 -8.52
CA LEU A 153 -11.01 6.06 -9.29
C LEU A 153 -12.38 6.67 -9.65
N PRO A 154 -12.47 7.48 -10.72
CA PRO A 154 -13.74 8.02 -11.17
C PRO A 154 -14.67 6.90 -11.63
N TYR A 155 -15.97 6.97 -11.27
CA TYR A 155 -16.93 5.90 -11.58
C TYR A 155 -17.18 5.67 -13.09
N HIS A 156 -16.79 6.62 -13.94
CA HIS A 156 -17.02 6.57 -15.39
C HIS A 156 -15.79 6.92 -16.23
N ALA A 157 -14.60 6.84 -15.64
CA ALA A 157 -13.33 7.11 -16.31
C ALA A 157 -12.22 6.21 -15.78
N GLY A 158 -11.06 6.23 -16.43
CA GLY A 158 -9.89 5.48 -15.96
C GLY A 158 -9.31 6.04 -14.67
N ALA A 159 -8.61 5.19 -13.94
CA ALA A 159 -7.88 5.58 -12.72
C ALA A 159 -6.78 6.60 -13.03
N THR A 160 -6.58 7.53 -12.11
CA THR A 160 -5.43 8.44 -12.11
C THR A 160 -4.58 8.21 -10.86
N TYR A 161 -3.26 8.30 -11.04
CA TYR A 161 -2.28 8.03 -9.99
C TYR A 161 -1.41 9.25 -9.80
N ASN A 162 -1.16 9.60 -8.55
CA ASN A 162 -0.18 10.59 -8.14
C ASN A 162 0.79 9.92 -7.17
N VAL A 163 2.08 9.92 -7.50
CA VAL A 163 3.12 9.27 -6.71
C VAL A 163 4.17 10.30 -6.36
N GLU A 164 4.49 10.43 -5.09
CA GLU A 164 5.58 11.27 -4.59
C GLU A 164 6.48 10.42 -3.69
N LEU A 165 7.79 10.41 -4.01
CA LEU A 165 8.81 9.69 -3.24
C LEU A 165 9.91 10.67 -2.85
N ASN A 166 10.30 10.66 -1.57
CA ASN A 166 11.36 11.48 -1.03
C ASN A 166 12.39 10.59 -0.33
N GLY A 167 13.65 10.92 -0.45
CA GLY A 167 14.73 10.25 0.25
C GLY A 167 16.00 11.09 0.30
N ASP A 168 16.86 10.81 1.29
CA ASP A 168 18.19 11.41 1.38
C ASP A 168 19.24 10.30 1.35
N LEU A 169 20.05 10.31 0.30
CA LEU A 169 21.15 9.38 0.10
C LEU A 169 22.41 9.73 0.92
N LYS A 170 22.33 10.61 1.90
CA LYS A 170 23.46 11.03 2.74
C LYS A 170 24.27 9.86 3.28
N ASN A 171 23.59 8.80 3.73
CA ASN A 171 24.21 7.62 4.32
C ASN A 171 24.51 6.50 3.30
N VAL A 172 24.32 6.76 2.02
CA VAL A 172 24.66 5.84 0.92
C VAL A 172 26.00 6.27 0.34
N SER A 173 26.91 5.34 0.15
CA SER A 173 28.13 5.52 -0.66
C SER A 173 28.04 4.75 -1.96
N SER A 174 28.69 5.29 -2.99
CA SER A 174 28.78 4.68 -4.32
C SER A 174 30.25 4.69 -4.77
N HIS A 175 30.76 3.52 -5.12
CA HIS A 175 32.09 3.34 -5.71
C HIS A 175 32.03 3.20 -7.25
N LEU A 176 30.90 3.56 -7.85
CA LEU A 176 30.75 3.62 -9.30
C LEU A 176 31.70 4.68 -9.91
N PRO A 177 32.07 4.56 -11.19
CA PRO A 177 32.87 5.59 -11.87
C PRO A 177 32.18 6.96 -11.84
N SER A 178 32.98 8.02 -11.85
CA SER A 178 32.47 9.39 -12.01
C SER A 178 31.57 9.49 -13.25
N PRO A 179 30.40 10.17 -13.18
CA PRO A 179 29.94 11.08 -12.09
C PRO A 179 29.11 10.41 -10.98
N LEU A 180 29.01 9.09 -10.96
CA LEU A 180 28.17 8.35 -10.00
C LEU A 180 28.87 7.99 -8.69
N ALA A 181 30.17 8.32 -8.55
CA ALA A 181 30.90 8.16 -7.31
C ALA A 181 30.37 9.12 -6.24
N LYS A 182 30.17 8.60 -5.02
CA LYS A 182 29.66 9.40 -3.88
C LYS A 182 30.18 8.83 -2.56
N PRO A 183 30.89 9.63 -1.73
CA PRO A 183 31.22 9.21 -0.37
C PRO A 183 29.98 9.24 0.54
N ALA A 184 30.00 8.44 1.61
CA ALA A 184 29.01 8.56 2.67
C ALA A 184 29.17 9.91 3.39
N GLY A 185 28.07 10.45 3.91
CA GLY A 185 28.06 11.73 4.63
C GLY A 185 27.74 12.95 3.75
N GLU A 186 27.85 12.83 2.43
CA GLU A 186 27.49 13.88 1.50
C GLU A 186 25.95 13.84 1.24
N PRO A 187 25.20 14.91 1.56
CA PRO A 187 23.76 14.96 1.34
C PRO A 187 23.43 14.89 -0.15
N LEU A 188 22.47 14.05 -0.50
CA LEU A 188 21.91 13.97 -1.84
C LEU A 188 20.42 13.65 -1.74
N ALA A 189 19.60 14.71 -1.76
CA ALA A 189 18.15 14.56 -1.74
C ALA A 189 17.64 14.03 -3.08
N VAL A 190 16.73 13.06 -3.02
CA VAL A 190 16.02 12.52 -4.17
C VAL A 190 14.53 12.78 -3.98
N ASN A 191 13.91 13.36 -4.99
CA ASN A 191 12.47 13.56 -5.08
C ASN A 191 11.98 13.08 -6.44
N VAL A 192 10.96 12.25 -6.45
CA VAL A 192 10.30 11.72 -7.66
C VAL A 192 8.82 12.08 -7.56
N LYS A 193 8.27 12.61 -8.66
CA LYS A 193 6.85 12.94 -8.81
C LYS A 193 6.32 12.36 -10.10
#